data_ba369a3525281239548f3015ded3e5f8
#
_entry.id   ba369a3525281239548f3015ded3e5f8
#
_cell.length_a   1.000
_cell.length_b   1.000
_cell.length_c   1.000
_cell.angle_alpha   90.00
_cell.angle_beta   90.00
_cell.angle_gamma   90.00
#
_symmetry.space_group_name_H-M   'P 1'
#
loop_
_entity.id
_entity.type
_entity.pdbx_description
1 polymer ?
#
loop_
_entity_poly.entity_id
_entity_poly.type
_entity_poly.pdbx_seq_one_letter_code
_entity_poly.pdbx_strand_id
1 'polypeptide(L)'
;MADPEKGTTAEAPPPPPQPAAAAEEEMTEEEMEEVEEEEGGERKELVDKLMKDPQVLAALQTKLRRFLGTPSGYISSLPLAVKRRIKALKKLQLQYTDLEAEFYKEVHALEVKYDAMHQALYEKRKLVVNSEYEPNDDDCDFPSDDEEEEDKALSKDMEEKAKIDEKEEPKVHDFDENTKGIPEFWLTIFKNVDLLAEMVQDYDEPILKHLTDIQLKFHDEPMGFTLEFLFSENEFFTNKVLIKHYEMKCVPDKDDPFGFEGPEIFKCKGCSIDWKKGKNVTVKTIKKKQKHKSRGAVRTITKTVQNDSFFNFFNPPPVPEDPDEDMDEDTQALLTADFEIGHYIRERIVPRAVLFYTGEALDDEDFEEEEGEEGCI
;
A
#
# COMPACT_ATOMS: atom_id res chain seq x y z
N MET A 1 68.51 -61.80 8.25
CA MET A 1 69.73 -61.18 7.69
C MET A 1 69.36 -59.76 7.44
N ALA A 2 69.77 -59.00 8.35
CA ALA A 2 70.73 -57.85 8.29
C ALA A 2 70.03 -56.55 8.01
N ASP A 3 69.97 -55.75 9.06
CA ASP A 3 70.13 -54.29 9.16
C ASP A 3 71.23 -53.66 8.25
N PRO A 4 71.52 -52.38 8.27
CA PRO A 4 70.99 -51.23 9.09
C PRO A 4 70.86 -49.86 8.41
N GLU A 5 70.22 -48.97 9.20
CA GLU A 5 70.54 -47.52 9.39
C GLU A 5 70.99 -46.61 8.29
N LYS A 6 70.31 -45.44 8.20
CA LYS A 6 70.95 -44.10 8.38
C LYS A 6 69.95 -43.03 8.66
N GLY A 7 70.05 -42.43 9.84
CA GLY A 7 69.33 -41.22 10.21
C GLY A 7 69.86 -39.99 9.46
N THR A 8 68.93 -39.00 9.31
CA THR A 8 69.29 -37.65 8.99
C THR A 8 68.58 -36.73 9.97
N THR A 9 69.39 -36.09 10.79
CA THR A 9 68.97 -34.99 11.69
C THR A 9 68.50 -33.81 10.88
N ALA A 10 67.27 -33.38 11.13
CA ALA A 10 66.74 -32.09 10.62
C ALA A 10 67.13 -30.98 11.60
N GLU A 11 67.89 -30.06 11.12
CA GLU A 11 68.34 -28.83 11.77
C GLU A 11 67.17 -27.85 11.89
N ALA A 12 66.97 -27.27 13.09
CA ALA A 12 65.93 -26.29 13.37
C ALA A 12 66.24 -24.93 12.71
N PRO A 13 65.27 -24.19 12.22
CA PRO A 13 65.48 -22.85 11.64
C PRO A 13 65.86 -21.84 12.73
N PRO A 14 66.65 -20.81 12.37
CA PRO A 14 67.10 -19.79 13.32
C PRO A 14 65.94 -18.84 13.75
N PRO A 15 66.04 -18.24 14.93
CA PRO A 15 65.04 -17.32 15.44
C PRO A 15 65.02 -15.99 14.65
N PRO A 16 63.88 -15.31 14.57
CA PRO A 16 63.75 -14.03 13.88
C PRO A 16 64.53 -12.92 14.60
N PRO A 17 65.04 -11.90 13.87
CA PRO A 17 65.81 -10.82 14.44
C PRO A 17 64.97 -9.95 15.36
N GLN A 18 65.51 -9.59 16.52
CA GLN A 18 64.92 -8.61 17.46
C GLN A 18 64.91 -7.21 16.83
N PRO A 19 63.84 -6.41 17.02
CA PRO A 19 63.86 -5.02 16.60
C PRO A 19 64.78 -4.22 17.54
N ALA A 20 65.54 -3.30 16.90
CA ALA A 20 66.40 -2.36 17.62
C ALA A 20 65.57 -1.43 18.52
N ALA A 21 66.11 -1.22 19.70
CA ALA A 21 65.57 -0.26 20.67
C ALA A 21 65.55 1.15 20.07
N ALA A 22 64.40 1.69 19.77
CA ALA A 22 64.15 3.11 19.60
C ALA A 22 63.98 3.72 20.98
N ALA A 23 64.65 4.85 21.26
CA ALA A 23 64.56 5.59 22.47
C ALA A 23 63.08 6.06 22.68
N GLU A 24 62.48 5.61 23.77
CA GLU A 24 61.21 6.12 24.27
C GLU A 24 61.50 7.52 24.86
N GLU A 25 61.07 8.59 24.20
CA GLU A 25 60.85 9.87 24.81
C GLU A 25 59.59 9.77 25.62
N GLU A 26 59.65 9.82 26.96
CA GLU A 26 58.54 9.88 27.86
C GLU A 26 57.79 11.22 27.62
N MET A 27 56.66 11.16 26.89
CA MET A 27 55.66 12.24 26.86
C MET A 27 54.93 12.30 28.18
N THR A 28 54.73 13.50 28.70
CA THR A 28 54.01 13.71 29.96
C THR A 28 52.51 13.43 29.78
N GLU A 29 51.83 13.02 30.86
CA GLU A 29 50.37 12.72 30.82
C GLU A 29 49.53 13.89 30.29
N GLU A 30 49.97 15.15 30.47
CA GLU A 30 49.29 16.35 29.93
C GLU A 30 49.42 16.44 28.41
N GLU A 31 50.54 16.05 27.80
CA GLU A 31 50.75 16.05 26.33
C GLU A 31 49.91 14.93 25.66
N MET A 32 49.64 13.81 26.33
CA MET A 32 48.75 12.75 25.82
C MET A 32 47.28 13.13 25.87
N GLU A 33 46.82 13.87 26.89
CA GLU A 33 45.45 14.36 26.99
C GLU A 33 45.14 15.43 25.93
N GLU A 34 46.05 16.36 25.62
CA GLU A 34 45.87 17.39 24.55
C GLU A 34 45.77 16.72 23.15
N VAL A 35 46.57 15.71 22.87
CA VAL A 35 46.54 15.01 21.57
C VAL A 35 45.25 14.18 21.39
N GLU A 36 44.73 13.55 22.47
CA GLU A 36 43.46 12.81 22.42
C GLU A 36 42.25 13.76 22.30
N GLU A 37 42.28 14.95 22.90
CA GLU A 37 41.19 15.95 22.76
C GLU A 37 41.18 16.58 21.34
N GLU A 38 42.34 16.88 20.73
CA GLU A 38 42.39 17.41 19.35
C GLU A 38 41.92 16.37 18.31
N GLU A 39 42.39 15.13 18.40
CA GLU A 39 41.93 14.06 17.49
C GLU A 39 40.43 13.73 17.70
N GLY A 40 39.93 13.82 18.94
CA GLY A 40 38.52 13.62 19.24
C GLY A 40 37.63 14.76 18.72
N GLY A 41 38.13 15.98 18.67
CA GLY A 41 37.45 17.17 18.15
C GLY A 41 37.33 17.13 16.62
N GLU A 42 38.43 16.89 15.92
CA GLU A 42 38.44 16.79 14.46
C GLU A 42 37.60 15.59 13.95
N ARG A 43 37.64 14.46 14.65
CA ARG A 43 36.79 13.30 14.34
C ARG A 43 35.32 13.61 14.51
N LYS A 44 34.90 14.32 15.55
CA LYS A 44 33.50 14.73 15.75
C LYS A 44 33.03 15.69 14.66
N GLU A 45 33.84 16.69 14.31
CA GLU A 45 33.51 17.62 13.21
C GLU A 45 33.44 16.93 11.84
N LEU A 46 34.32 15.96 11.59
CA LEU A 46 34.30 15.17 10.35
C LEU A 46 33.06 14.26 10.28
N VAL A 47 32.70 13.64 11.38
CA VAL A 47 31.47 12.81 11.49
C VAL A 47 30.23 13.69 11.34
N ASP A 48 30.19 14.87 11.94
CA ASP A 48 29.08 15.82 11.80
C ASP A 48 28.93 16.38 10.38
N LYS A 49 30.04 16.59 9.66
CA LYS A 49 30.02 16.99 8.24
C LYS A 49 29.59 15.84 7.33
N LEU A 50 30.04 14.61 7.60
CA LEU A 50 29.63 13.41 6.88
C LEU A 50 28.16 13.06 7.10
N MET A 51 27.64 13.28 8.31
CA MET A 51 26.23 13.07 8.65
C MET A 51 25.28 14.12 8.06
N LYS A 52 25.78 15.26 7.61
CA LYS A 52 25.00 16.32 6.94
C LYS A 52 24.98 16.19 5.41
N ASP A 53 25.78 15.28 4.83
CA ASP A 53 25.77 15.04 3.40
C ASP A 53 24.70 14.00 3.04
N PRO A 54 23.65 14.38 2.26
CA PRO A 54 22.56 13.49 1.90
C PRO A 54 23.03 12.23 1.13
N GLN A 55 24.12 12.34 0.35
CA GLN A 55 24.66 11.20 -0.39
C GLN A 55 25.38 10.20 0.52
N VAL A 56 26.03 10.69 1.57
CA VAL A 56 26.68 9.83 2.57
C VAL A 56 25.64 9.16 3.45
N LEU A 57 24.58 9.87 3.82
CA LEU A 57 23.44 9.31 4.56
C LEU A 57 22.74 8.20 3.77
N ALA A 58 22.45 8.44 2.49
CA ALA A 58 21.87 7.44 1.60
C ALA A 58 22.77 6.20 1.43
N ALA A 59 24.09 6.41 1.25
CA ALA A 59 25.05 5.33 1.18
C ALA A 59 25.17 4.54 2.50
N LEU A 60 25.07 5.23 3.64
CA LEU A 60 25.07 4.60 4.97
C LEU A 60 23.78 3.83 5.23
N GLN A 61 22.63 4.39 4.86
CA GLN A 61 21.34 3.71 4.93
C GLN A 61 21.30 2.47 4.04
N THR A 62 21.83 2.56 2.81
CA THR A 62 21.95 1.42 1.90
C THR A 62 22.88 0.35 2.45
N LYS A 63 24.02 0.74 3.05
CA LYS A 63 24.90 -0.21 3.74
C LYS A 63 24.26 -0.81 4.97
N LEU A 64 23.56 -0.02 5.79
CA LEU A 64 22.87 -0.49 6.99
C LEU A 64 21.75 -1.48 6.64
N ARG A 65 20.92 -1.19 5.60
CA ARG A 65 19.95 -2.15 5.05
C ARG A 65 20.62 -3.44 4.59
N ARG A 66 21.78 -3.36 3.97
CA ARG A 66 22.56 -4.51 3.54
C ARG A 66 23.12 -5.33 4.71
N PHE A 67 23.43 -4.69 5.84
CA PHE A 67 23.85 -5.35 7.08
C PHE A 67 22.69 -5.96 7.88
N LEU A 68 21.52 -5.32 7.87
CA LEU A 68 20.30 -5.85 8.51
C LEU A 68 19.76 -7.10 7.80
N GLY A 69 20.02 -7.27 6.50
CA GLY A 69 19.66 -8.46 5.72
C GLY A 69 20.74 -9.54 5.62
N THR A 70 21.98 -9.30 6.08
CA THR A 70 23.04 -10.33 6.01
C THR A 70 22.93 -11.28 7.21
N PRO A 71 22.84 -12.61 6.97
CA PRO A 71 22.89 -13.58 8.04
C PRO A 71 24.15 -13.38 8.87
N SER A 72 24.02 -13.28 10.19
CA SER A 72 25.18 -13.26 11.07
C SER A 72 26.05 -14.47 10.71
N GLY A 73 27.37 -14.32 10.59
CA GLY A 73 28.27 -15.43 10.27
C GLY A 73 28.18 -16.64 11.21
N TYR A 74 27.30 -16.56 12.20
CA TYR A 74 26.98 -17.61 13.18
C TYR A 74 26.61 -18.94 12.51
N ILE A 75 25.63 -18.93 11.58
CA ILE A 75 25.18 -20.16 10.90
C ILE A 75 26.35 -20.79 10.09
N SER A 76 27.19 -19.97 9.46
CA SER A 76 28.33 -20.43 8.69
C SER A 76 29.42 -21.05 9.57
N SER A 77 29.54 -20.64 10.83
CA SER A 77 30.51 -21.19 11.82
C SER A 77 30.07 -22.50 12.46
N LEU A 78 28.79 -22.87 12.34
CA LEU A 78 28.27 -24.09 13.00
C LEU A 78 28.82 -25.39 12.42
N PRO A 79 28.96 -26.46 13.26
CA PRO A 79 29.34 -27.78 12.79
C PRO A 79 28.41 -28.35 11.72
N LEU A 80 28.95 -29.17 10.81
CA LEU A 80 28.22 -29.78 9.71
C LEU A 80 26.93 -30.50 10.14
N ALA A 81 26.99 -31.21 11.27
CA ALA A 81 25.85 -31.93 11.83
C ALA A 81 24.70 -30.98 12.20
N VAL A 82 25.04 -29.82 12.76
CA VAL A 82 24.03 -28.78 13.09
C VAL A 82 23.46 -28.15 11.82
N LYS A 83 24.29 -27.81 10.83
CA LYS A 83 23.84 -27.31 9.53
C LYS A 83 22.89 -28.28 8.82
N ARG A 84 23.11 -29.58 8.93
CA ARG A 84 22.18 -30.62 8.41
C ARG A 84 20.82 -30.56 9.10
N ARG A 85 20.78 -30.35 10.42
CA ARG A 85 19.53 -30.20 11.19
C ARG A 85 18.79 -28.93 10.77
N ILE A 86 19.50 -27.82 10.60
CA ILE A 86 18.92 -26.56 10.10
C ILE A 86 18.29 -26.77 8.71
N LYS A 87 18.97 -27.47 7.80
CA LYS A 87 18.39 -27.81 6.48
C LYS A 87 17.13 -28.66 6.60
N ALA A 88 17.10 -29.60 7.55
CA ALA A 88 15.89 -30.39 7.79
C ALA A 88 14.73 -29.53 8.31
N LEU A 89 15.00 -28.58 9.22
CA LEU A 89 13.99 -27.63 9.69
C LEU A 89 13.49 -26.72 8.56
N LYS A 90 14.37 -26.20 7.70
CA LYS A 90 13.95 -25.42 6.51
C LYS A 90 13.06 -26.24 5.58
N LYS A 91 13.31 -27.54 5.42
CA LYS A 91 12.44 -28.42 4.64
C LYS A 91 11.05 -28.58 5.29
N LEU A 92 10.97 -28.65 6.62
CA LEU A 92 9.68 -28.66 7.31
C LEU A 92 8.95 -27.32 7.15
N GLN A 93 9.68 -26.21 7.17
CA GLN A 93 9.10 -24.88 6.93
C GLN A 93 8.53 -24.76 5.50
N LEU A 94 9.20 -25.30 4.48
CA LEU A 94 8.63 -25.37 3.12
C LEU A 94 7.32 -26.16 3.08
N GLN A 95 7.28 -27.31 3.78
CA GLN A 95 6.04 -28.09 3.85
C GLN A 95 4.92 -27.35 4.58
N TYR A 96 5.25 -26.54 5.58
CA TYR A 96 4.28 -25.67 6.24
C TYR A 96 3.72 -24.62 5.25
N THR A 97 4.60 -23.94 4.50
CA THR A 97 4.19 -22.94 3.51
C THR A 97 3.32 -23.55 2.40
N ASP A 98 3.63 -24.78 1.95
CA ASP A 98 2.79 -25.49 0.98
C ASP A 98 1.38 -25.77 1.55
N LEU A 99 1.26 -26.17 2.82
CA LEU A 99 -0.02 -26.39 3.49
C LEU A 99 -0.78 -25.07 3.69
N GLU A 100 -0.08 -24.00 3.99
CA GLU A 100 -0.66 -22.67 4.15
C GLU A 100 -1.23 -22.16 2.81
N ALA A 101 -0.54 -22.41 1.70
CA ALA A 101 -1.07 -22.10 0.37
C ALA A 101 -2.35 -22.90 0.06
N GLU A 102 -2.45 -24.17 0.45
CA GLU A 102 -3.68 -24.94 0.30
C GLU A 102 -4.80 -24.41 1.21
N PHE A 103 -4.49 -24.01 2.44
CA PHE A 103 -5.46 -23.37 3.33
C PHE A 103 -6.06 -22.11 2.71
N TYR A 104 -5.24 -21.22 2.16
CA TYR A 104 -5.76 -19.99 1.52
C TYR A 104 -6.59 -20.27 0.26
N LYS A 105 -6.30 -21.31 -0.49
CA LYS A 105 -7.18 -21.74 -1.60
C LYS A 105 -8.56 -22.18 -1.10
N GLU A 106 -8.62 -22.92 0.01
CA GLU A 106 -9.89 -23.30 0.64
C GLU A 106 -10.62 -22.08 1.19
N VAL A 107 -9.91 -21.11 1.78
CA VAL A 107 -10.47 -19.82 2.22
C VAL A 107 -11.12 -19.10 1.03
N HIS A 108 -10.40 -18.97 -0.09
CA HIS A 108 -10.96 -18.35 -1.29
C HIS A 108 -12.21 -19.06 -1.80
N ALA A 109 -12.24 -20.39 -1.82
CA ALA A 109 -13.42 -21.14 -2.17
C ALA A 109 -14.60 -20.89 -1.21
N LEU A 110 -14.31 -20.64 0.08
CA LEU A 110 -15.33 -20.21 1.04
C LEU A 110 -15.81 -18.78 0.76
N GLU A 111 -14.92 -17.85 0.43
CA GLU A 111 -15.28 -16.49 0.02
C GLU A 111 -16.25 -16.49 -1.15
N VAL A 112 -15.93 -17.24 -2.24
CA VAL A 112 -16.81 -17.43 -3.41
C VAL A 112 -18.19 -17.94 -2.99
N LYS A 113 -18.23 -18.92 -2.08
CA LYS A 113 -19.50 -19.51 -1.61
C LYS A 113 -20.32 -18.50 -0.80
N TYR A 114 -19.70 -17.75 0.11
CA TYR A 114 -20.40 -16.78 0.95
C TYR A 114 -20.77 -15.52 0.20
N ASP A 115 -19.95 -15.11 -0.79
CA ASP A 115 -20.28 -14.02 -1.68
C ASP A 115 -21.65 -14.25 -2.35
N ALA A 116 -21.91 -15.43 -2.86
CA ALA A 116 -23.22 -15.77 -3.43
C ALA A 116 -24.39 -15.57 -2.45
N MET A 117 -24.15 -15.66 -1.13
CA MET A 117 -25.16 -15.40 -0.10
C MET A 117 -25.27 -13.89 0.19
N HIS A 118 -24.15 -13.17 0.20
CA HIS A 118 -24.11 -11.73 0.41
C HIS A 118 -24.72 -10.96 -0.76
N GLN A 119 -24.63 -11.45 -1.98
CA GLN A 119 -25.18 -10.79 -3.17
C GLN A 119 -26.66 -10.44 -3.03
N ALA A 120 -27.47 -11.26 -2.33
CA ALA A 120 -28.87 -10.96 -2.08
C ALA A 120 -29.04 -9.71 -1.18
N LEU A 121 -28.14 -9.49 -0.23
CA LEU A 121 -28.15 -8.33 0.66
C LEU A 121 -27.64 -7.09 -0.08
N TYR A 122 -26.59 -7.22 -0.89
CA TYR A 122 -26.07 -6.13 -1.70
C TYR A 122 -27.09 -5.67 -2.74
N GLU A 123 -27.83 -6.57 -3.36
CA GLU A 123 -28.90 -6.21 -4.29
C GLU A 123 -30.02 -5.47 -3.56
N LYS A 124 -30.41 -5.89 -2.33
CA LYS A 124 -31.41 -5.17 -1.52
C LYS A 124 -30.89 -3.77 -1.17
N ARG A 125 -29.62 -3.63 -0.74
CA ARG A 125 -28.97 -2.33 -0.50
C ARG A 125 -29.08 -1.43 -1.73
N LYS A 126 -28.70 -1.93 -2.89
CA LYS A 126 -28.77 -1.20 -4.16
C LYS A 126 -30.20 -0.71 -4.46
N LEU A 127 -31.21 -1.56 -4.28
CA LEU A 127 -32.61 -1.18 -4.51
C LEU A 127 -33.06 -0.04 -3.59
N VAL A 128 -32.64 -0.06 -2.32
CA VAL A 128 -32.92 1.02 -1.35
C VAL A 128 -32.21 2.30 -1.74
N VAL A 129 -30.90 2.22 -1.98
CA VAL A 129 -30.06 3.39 -2.34
C VAL A 129 -30.59 4.08 -3.60
N ASN A 130 -31.07 3.32 -4.59
CA ASN A 130 -31.55 3.87 -5.86
C ASN A 130 -33.06 4.15 -5.89
N SER A 131 -33.76 4.07 -4.76
CA SER A 131 -35.24 4.24 -4.66
C SER A 131 -36.05 3.26 -5.52
N GLU A 132 -35.52 2.09 -5.80
CA GLU A 132 -36.25 1.02 -6.48
C GLU A 132 -37.07 0.17 -5.51
N TYR A 133 -36.75 0.25 -4.23
CA TYR A 133 -37.45 -0.33 -3.11
C TYR A 133 -37.56 0.69 -1.97
N GLU A 134 -38.76 0.92 -1.47
CA GLU A 134 -39.02 1.79 -0.32
C GLU A 134 -39.15 0.90 0.92
N PRO A 135 -38.29 1.05 1.96
CA PRO A 135 -38.34 0.26 3.16
C PRO A 135 -39.68 0.46 3.94
N ASN A 136 -40.18 -0.60 4.50
CA ASN A 136 -41.33 -0.55 5.39
C ASN A 136 -40.87 -0.49 6.87
N ASP A 137 -41.84 -0.31 7.81
CA ASP A 137 -41.50 -0.18 9.24
C ASP A 137 -40.73 -1.38 9.81
N ASP A 138 -40.98 -2.61 9.31
CA ASP A 138 -40.25 -3.80 9.74
C ASP A 138 -38.80 -3.81 9.20
N ASP A 139 -38.55 -3.19 8.06
CA ASP A 139 -37.19 -3.03 7.50
C ASP A 139 -36.37 -1.95 8.22
N CYS A 140 -37.07 -1.02 8.91
CA CYS A 140 -36.50 0.09 9.65
C CYS A 140 -36.38 -0.16 11.16
N ASP A 141 -36.83 -1.31 11.66
CA ASP A 141 -36.72 -1.69 13.09
C ASP A 141 -35.25 -2.02 13.42
N PHE A 142 -34.50 -1.02 13.88
CA PHE A 142 -33.10 -1.10 14.20
C PHE A 142 -32.82 -0.88 15.69
N PRO A 143 -32.04 -1.76 16.37
CA PRO A 143 -31.93 -1.79 17.84
C PRO A 143 -31.37 -0.54 18.52
N SER A 144 -30.70 0.36 17.78
CA SER A 144 -30.05 1.56 18.35
C SER A 144 -30.97 2.80 18.37
N ASP A 145 -32.18 2.76 17.81
CA ASP A 145 -33.04 3.93 17.72
C ASP A 145 -33.42 4.49 19.10
N ASP A 146 -33.48 3.62 20.11
CA ASP A 146 -33.80 4.02 21.51
C ASP A 146 -32.63 4.77 22.17
N GLU A 147 -31.35 4.49 21.78
CA GLU A 147 -30.14 5.15 22.31
C GLU A 147 -29.93 6.53 21.66
N GLU A 148 -30.23 6.69 20.38
CA GLU A 148 -30.09 7.96 19.67
C GLU A 148 -31.04 9.07 20.20
N GLU A 149 -32.21 8.74 20.74
CA GLU A 149 -33.10 9.73 21.35
C GLU A 149 -32.54 10.26 22.67
N GLU A 150 -31.83 9.45 23.45
CA GLU A 150 -31.17 9.88 24.69
C GLU A 150 -29.94 10.75 24.40
N ASP A 151 -29.11 10.40 23.38
CA ASP A 151 -27.95 11.16 22.99
C ASP A 151 -28.31 12.51 22.34
N LYS A 152 -29.35 12.57 21.52
CA LYS A 152 -29.88 13.83 20.96
C LYS A 152 -30.46 14.75 22.05
N ALA A 153 -30.96 14.21 23.14
CA ALA A 153 -31.40 15.01 24.30
C ALA A 153 -30.19 15.55 25.07
N LEU A 154 -29.09 14.76 25.19
CA LEU A 154 -27.87 15.14 25.90
C LEU A 154 -27.07 16.18 25.09
N SER A 155 -26.93 16.02 23.78
CA SER A 155 -26.22 16.96 22.89
C SER A 155 -26.90 18.32 22.84
N LYS A 156 -28.25 18.39 22.80
CA LYS A 156 -29.00 19.66 22.88
C LYS A 156 -28.76 20.42 24.18
N ASP A 157 -28.64 19.71 25.31
CA ASP A 157 -28.35 20.31 26.63
C ASP A 157 -26.90 20.80 26.73
N MET A 158 -25.94 20.20 25.97
CA MET A 158 -24.57 20.65 25.86
C MET A 158 -24.42 21.84 24.89
N GLU A 159 -25.12 21.86 23.77
CA GLU A 159 -25.09 23.00 22.82
C GLU A 159 -25.68 24.28 23.44
N GLU A 160 -26.69 24.17 24.31
CA GLU A 160 -27.22 25.32 25.06
C GLU A 160 -26.20 25.89 26.08
N LYS A 161 -25.25 25.06 26.55
CA LYS A 161 -24.24 25.44 27.54
C LYS A 161 -22.92 25.88 26.95
N ALA A 162 -22.58 25.47 25.74
CA ALA A 162 -21.37 25.81 25.02
C ALA A 162 -21.65 26.79 23.88
N LYS A 163 -21.54 28.09 24.16
CA LYS A 163 -21.40 29.09 23.10
C LYS A 163 -19.97 28.95 22.55
N ILE A 164 -19.80 28.11 21.56
CA ILE A 164 -18.53 27.96 20.84
C ILE A 164 -18.67 28.58 19.47
N ASP A 165 -17.64 29.40 19.15
CA ASP A 165 -17.49 30.21 17.94
C ASP A 165 -17.78 29.47 16.64
N GLU A 166 -18.34 30.22 15.71
CA GLU A 166 -18.63 29.90 14.33
C GLU A 166 -17.48 29.15 13.66
N LYS A 167 -17.67 27.86 13.42
CA LYS A 167 -17.00 27.11 12.35
C LYS A 167 -18.07 26.70 11.34
N GLU A 168 -17.71 26.81 10.08
CA GLU A 168 -18.46 26.57 8.86
C GLU A 168 -19.74 25.72 9.06
N GLU A 169 -20.88 26.35 8.87
CA GLU A 169 -22.17 25.63 8.84
C GLU A 169 -22.05 24.46 7.85
N PRO A 170 -22.42 23.22 8.26
CA PRO A 170 -22.49 22.11 7.33
C PRO A 170 -23.39 22.57 6.18
N LYS A 171 -22.90 22.41 4.93
CA LYS A 171 -23.69 22.71 3.73
C LYS A 171 -25.00 21.95 3.85
N VAL A 172 -26.09 22.63 4.19
CA VAL A 172 -27.42 22.04 4.22
C VAL A 172 -27.69 21.61 2.78
N HIS A 173 -27.64 20.30 2.56
CA HIS A 173 -28.06 19.75 1.27
C HIS A 173 -29.56 20.06 1.14
N ASP A 174 -29.97 20.68 0.02
CA ASP A 174 -31.36 20.99 -0.31
C ASP A 174 -32.17 19.71 -0.65
N PHE A 175 -32.09 18.69 0.23
CA PHE A 175 -32.93 17.51 0.11
C PHE A 175 -34.28 17.77 0.79
N ASP A 176 -35.35 17.47 0.10
CA ASP A 176 -36.71 17.63 0.59
C ASP A 176 -37.35 16.26 0.92
N GLU A 177 -38.52 16.29 1.51
CA GLU A 177 -39.31 15.08 1.86
C GLU A 177 -39.63 14.18 0.64
N ASN A 178 -39.43 14.66 -0.59
CA ASN A 178 -39.65 13.89 -1.81
C ASN A 178 -38.34 13.36 -2.42
N THR A 179 -37.22 13.52 -1.71
CA THR A 179 -35.93 12.99 -2.16
C THR A 179 -36.02 11.48 -2.31
N LYS A 180 -35.57 10.97 -3.46
CA LYS A 180 -35.65 9.55 -3.79
C LYS A 180 -34.33 8.85 -3.49
N GLY A 181 -34.42 7.70 -2.80
CA GLY A 181 -33.27 6.90 -2.45
C GLY A 181 -32.31 7.64 -1.54
N ILE A 182 -31.04 7.30 -1.61
CA ILE A 182 -29.94 7.93 -0.86
C ILE A 182 -29.03 8.63 -1.86
N PRO A 183 -29.19 9.94 -2.07
CA PRO A 183 -28.40 10.69 -3.05
C PRO A 183 -26.91 10.67 -2.70
N GLU A 184 -26.07 10.59 -3.71
CA GLU A 184 -24.61 10.68 -3.57
C GLU A 184 -23.99 9.62 -2.63
N PHE A 185 -24.70 8.49 -2.37
CA PHE A 185 -24.28 7.45 -1.43
C PHE A 185 -22.81 7.02 -1.65
N TRP A 186 -22.46 6.60 -2.86
CA TRP A 186 -21.10 6.16 -3.16
C TRP A 186 -20.10 7.31 -3.20
N LEU A 187 -20.48 8.49 -3.68
CA LEU A 187 -19.60 9.66 -3.66
C LEU A 187 -19.24 10.06 -2.22
N THR A 188 -20.21 10.01 -1.32
CA THR A 188 -19.97 10.28 0.11
C THR A 188 -18.97 9.30 0.70
N ILE A 189 -19.11 8.00 0.42
CA ILE A 189 -18.14 6.98 0.85
C ILE A 189 -16.74 7.30 0.30
N PHE A 190 -16.62 7.65 -0.98
CA PHE A 190 -15.33 8.01 -1.59
C PHE A 190 -14.70 9.25 -0.94
N LYS A 191 -15.49 10.16 -0.40
CA LYS A 191 -14.99 11.36 0.28
C LYS A 191 -14.68 11.11 1.75
N ASN A 192 -15.33 10.15 2.38
CA ASN A 192 -15.11 9.80 3.78
C ASN A 192 -13.85 8.93 3.98
N VAL A 193 -13.42 8.20 2.97
CA VAL A 193 -12.27 7.29 3.03
C VAL A 193 -11.06 7.96 2.40
N ASP A 194 -10.03 8.24 3.18
CA ASP A 194 -8.85 9.01 2.76
C ASP A 194 -8.17 8.42 1.53
N LEU A 195 -7.93 7.12 1.52
CA LEU A 195 -7.34 6.40 0.38
C LEU A 195 -8.10 6.63 -0.94
N LEU A 196 -9.43 6.72 -0.89
CA LEU A 196 -10.27 6.97 -2.06
C LEU A 196 -10.41 8.47 -2.36
N ALA A 197 -10.47 9.32 -1.31
CA ALA A 197 -10.57 10.76 -1.42
C ALA A 197 -9.37 11.36 -2.16
N GLU A 198 -8.17 10.86 -1.92
CA GLU A 198 -6.95 11.28 -2.64
C GLU A 198 -7.00 11.05 -4.15
N MET A 199 -7.76 10.06 -4.60
CA MET A 199 -7.93 9.76 -6.03
C MET A 199 -8.95 10.66 -6.71
N VAL A 200 -9.92 11.21 -5.95
CA VAL A 200 -11.07 11.95 -6.48
C VAL A 200 -10.72 13.43 -6.64
N GLN A 201 -10.96 13.96 -7.82
CA GLN A 201 -10.78 15.38 -8.11
C GLN A 201 -12.14 16.08 -8.21
N ASP A 202 -12.19 17.39 -7.98
CA ASP A 202 -13.44 18.19 -8.04
C ASP A 202 -14.26 17.97 -9.35
N TYR A 203 -13.57 17.70 -10.45
CA TYR A 203 -14.21 17.42 -11.74
C TYR A 203 -14.64 15.97 -11.92
N ASP A 204 -14.25 15.05 -11.03
CA ASP A 204 -14.73 13.67 -10.99
C ASP A 204 -16.06 13.56 -10.21
N GLU A 205 -16.26 14.41 -9.20
CA GLU A 205 -17.46 14.40 -8.35
C GLU A 205 -18.78 14.43 -9.16
N PRO A 206 -18.96 15.32 -10.17
CA PRO A 206 -20.18 15.32 -10.96
C PRO A 206 -20.45 14.02 -11.70
N ILE A 207 -19.40 13.24 -12.00
CA ILE A 207 -19.50 11.94 -12.65
C ILE A 207 -19.84 10.86 -11.61
N LEU A 208 -19.16 10.88 -10.45
CA LEU A 208 -19.36 9.94 -9.36
C LEU A 208 -20.76 10.04 -8.73
N LYS A 209 -21.45 11.19 -8.85
CA LYS A 209 -22.88 11.31 -8.48
C LYS A 209 -23.80 10.36 -9.27
N HIS A 210 -23.35 9.86 -10.40
CA HIS A 210 -24.05 8.86 -11.20
C HIS A 210 -23.70 7.42 -10.87
N LEU A 211 -22.77 7.18 -9.92
CA LEU A 211 -22.42 5.85 -9.45
C LEU A 211 -23.57 5.29 -8.58
N THR A 212 -24.21 4.24 -9.05
CA THR A 212 -25.40 3.66 -8.42
C THR A 212 -25.10 2.43 -7.59
N ASP A 213 -24.00 1.71 -7.92
CA ASP A 213 -23.59 0.52 -7.17
C ASP A 213 -22.13 0.15 -7.50
N ILE A 214 -21.46 -0.52 -6.55
CA ILE A 214 -20.21 -1.21 -6.74
C ILE A 214 -20.43 -2.68 -6.41
N GLN A 215 -20.28 -3.54 -7.41
CA GLN A 215 -20.45 -4.99 -7.26
C GLN A 215 -19.12 -5.69 -7.28
N LEU A 216 -18.97 -6.68 -6.40
CA LEU A 216 -17.83 -7.56 -6.29
C LEU A 216 -18.23 -8.93 -6.84
N LYS A 217 -17.34 -9.56 -7.62
CA LYS A 217 -17.52 -10.92 -8.14
C LYS A 217 -16.21 -11.68 -7.98
N PHE A 218 -16.23 -12.76 -7.25
CA PHE A 218 -15.08 -13.64 -7.12
C PHE A 218 -14.99 -14.63 -8.27
N HIS A 219 -13.76 -15.08 -8.57
CA HIS A 219 -13.44 -16.06 -9.60
C HIS A 219 -12.53 -17.16 -9.04
N ASP A 220 -12.83 -18.41 -9.38
CA ASP A 220 -12.01 -19.55 -8.98
C ASP A 220 -10.83 -19.78 -9.95
N GLU A 221 -11.07 -19.69 -11.25
CA GLU A 221 -10.07 -19.95 -12.29
C GLU A 221 -10.16 -18.90 -13.43
N PRO A 222 -9.16 -18.01 -13.55
CA PRO A 222 -8.07 -17.78 -12.59
C PRO A 222 -8.60 -17.24 -11.26
N MET A 223 -7.93 -17.60 -10.14
CA MET A 223 -8.24 -17.05 -8.84
C MET A 223 -8.18 -15.54 -8.88
N GLY A 224 -9.17 -14.85 -8.33
CA GLY A 224 -9.22 -13.41 -8.36
C GLY A 224 -10.62 -12.85 -8.15
N PHE A 225 -10.78 -11.58 -8.51
CA PHE A 225 -12.06 -10.89 -8.37
C PHE A 225 -12.23 -9.79 -9.42
N THR A 226 -13.47 -9.38 -9.61
CA THR A 226 -13.85 -8.27 -10.49
C THR A 226 -14.68 -7.27 -9.70
N LEU A 227 -14.33 -6.00 -9.83
CA LEU A 227 -15.13 -4.87 -9.36
C LEU A 227 -15.90 -4.31 -10.56
N GLU A 228 -17.22 -4.22 -10.43
CA GLU A 228 -18.12 -3.63 -11.41
C GLU A 228 -18.74 -2.35 -10.83
N PHE A 229 -18.41 -1.21 -11.42
CA PHE A 229 -18.94 0.10 -11.04
C PHE A 229 -20.12 0.43 -11.95
N LEU A 230 -21.32 0.44 -11.39
CA LEU A 230 -22.57 0.65 -12.14
C LEU A 230 -22.93 2.14 -12.15
N PHE A 231 -23.18 2.67 -13.31
CA PHE A 231 -23.54 4.08 -13.48
C PHE A 231 -24.93 4.23 -14.10
N SER A 232 -25.68 5.20 -13.59
CA SER A 232 -26.88 5.68 -14.26
C SER A 232 -26.53 6.37 -15.57
N GLU A 233 -27.53 6.60 -16.42
CA GLU A 233 -27.36 7.39 -17.64
C GLU A 233 -26.87 8.80 -17.29
N ASN A 234 -25.75 9.20 -17.91
CA ASN A 234 -25.07 10.45 -17.60
C ASN A 234 -24.60 11.17 -18.87
N GLU A 235 -24.16 12.41 -18.71
CA GLU A 235 -23.67 13.23 -19.83
C GLU A 235 -22.19 13.03 -20.17
N PHE A 236 -21.43 12.22 -19.43
CA PHE A 236 -19.97 12.11 -19.53
C PHE A 236 -19.51 10.96 -20.42
N PHE A 237 -20.08 9.78 -20.27
CA PHE A 237 -19.74 8.58 -21.07
C PHE A 237 -20.99 7.72 -21.35
N THR A 238 -20.83 6.67 -22.15
CA THR A 238 -21.95 5.81 -22.56
C THR A 238 -21.98 4.45 -21.87
N ASN A 239 -20.90 4.07 -21.19
CA ASN A 239 -20.83 2.83 -20.44
C ASN A 239 -21.85 2.83 -19.29
N LYS A 240 -22.54 1.71 -19.10
CA LYS A 240 -23.39 1.49 -17.92
C LYS A 240 -22.61 0.88 -16.76
N VAL A 241 -21.54 0.17 -17.08
CA VAL A 241 -20.66 -0.49 -16.11
C VAL A 241 -19.21 -0.24 -16.50
N LEU A 242 -18.39 0.16 -15.55
CA LEU A 242 -16.95 0.20 -15.68
C LEU A 242 -16.37 -0.96 -14.88
N ILE A 243 -15.43 -1.68 -15.47
CA ILE A 243 -14.94 -2.96 -14.94
C ILE A 243 -13.47 -2.86 -14.60
N LYS A 244 -13.12 -3.37 -13.42
CA LYS A 244 -11.76 -3.58 -12.99
C LYS A 244 -11.60 -5.03 -12.55
N HIS A 245 -10.67 -5.74 -13.17
CA HIS A 245 -10.43 -7.17 -12.93
C HIS A 245 -9.06 -7.37 -12.31
N TYR A 246 -8.97 -8.22 -11.29
CA TYR A 246 -7.76 -8.59 -10.59
C TYR A 246 -7.56 -10.10 -10.62
N GLU A 247 -6.35 -10.52 -11.00
CA GLU A 247 -5.91 -11.92 -10.90
C GLU A 247 -5.00 -12.05 -9.67
N MET A 248 -5.22 -13.12 -8.90
CA MET A 248 -4.50 -13.40 -7.67
C MET A 248 -3.67 -14.68 -7.81
N LYS A 249 -2.50 -14.68 -7.17
CA LYS A 249 -1.61 -15.83 -7.11
C LYS A 249 -1.56 -16.33 -5.66
N CYS A 250 -1.83 -17.62 -5.47
CA CYS A 250 -1.78 -18.27 -4.15
C CYS A 250 -0.84 -19.49 -4.24
N VAL A 251 0.43 -19.21 -4.57
CA VAL A 251 1.48 -20.22 -4.68
C VAL A 251 2.78 -19.59 -4.22
N PRO A 252 3.53 -20.22 -3.30
CA PRO A 252 4.83 -19.72 -2.88
C PRO A 252 5.79 -19.52 -4.06
N ASP A 253 6.55 -18.44 -4.03
CA ASP A 253 7.56 -18.19 -5.05
C ASP A 253 8.69 -19.22 -4.96
N LYS A 254 9.22 -19.63 -6.12
CA LYS A 254 10.29 -20.63 -6.17
C LYS A 254 11.62 -20.08 -5.68
N ASP A 255 11.86 -18.79 -5.88
CA ASP A 255 13.09 -18.12 -5.50
C ASP A 255 13.05 -17.61 -4.06
N ASP A 256 11.86 -17.23 -3.56
CA ASP A 256 11.62 -16.88 -2.16
C ASP A 256 10.36 -17.56 -1.59
N PRO A 257 10.41 -18.87 -1.35
CA PRO A 257 9.24 -19.60 -0.85
C PRO A 257 8.86 -19.25 0.60
N PHE A 258 9.74 -18.60 1.36
CA PHE A 258 9.48 -18.20 2.73
C PHE A 258 8.86 -16.79 2.84
N GLY A 259 8.85 -16.03 1.77
CA GLY A 259 8.15 -14.75 1.68
C GLY A 259 6.65 -14.88 1.35
N PHE A 260 6.10 -16.10 1.34
CA PHE A 260 4.67 -16.33 1.11
C PHE A 260 3.86 -15.91 2.35
N GLU A 261 2.98 -14.93 2.20
CA GLU A 261 2.10 -14.40 3.25
C GLU A 261 0.60 -14.59 2.92
N GLY A 262 0.31 -15.36 1.86
CA GLY A 262 -1.06 -15.61 1.40
C GLY A 262 -1.30 -15.24 -0.06
N PRO A 263 -2.56 -15.13 -0.49
CA PRO A 263 -2.89 -14.72 -1.85
C PRO A 263 -2.51 -13.27 -2.12
N GLU A 264 -1.76 -13.04 -3.17
CA GLU A 264 -1.36 -11.70 -3.62
C GLU A 264 -1.96 -11.36 -5.00
N ILE A 265 -2.37 -10.11 -5.19
CA ILE A 265 -2.74 -9.63 -6.52
C ILE A 265 -1.44 -9.45 -7.32
N PHE A 266 -1.37 -10.10 -8.49
CA PHE A 266 -0.19 -9.99 -9.35
C PHE A 266 -0.52 -9.33 -10.69
N LYS A 267 -1.81 -9.19 -11.03
CA LYS A 267 -2.22 -8.61 -12.30
C LYS A 267 -3.56 -7.92 -12.19
N CYS A 268 -3.68 -6.76 -12.83
CA CYS A 268 -4.94 -6.06 -12.97
C CYS A 268 -5.24 -5.69 -14.42
N LYS A 269 -6.51 -5.52 -14.72
CA LYS A 269 -7.00 -5.06 -16.00
C LYS A 269 -8.23 -4.21 -15.83
N GLY A 270 -8.20 -3.02 -16.40
CA GLY A 270 -9.36 -2.14 -16.48
C GLY A 270 -10.15 -2.29 -17.76
N CYS A 271 -10.99 -1.32 -18.05
CA CYS A 271 -11.82 -1.26 -19.24
C CYS A 271 -11.69 0.10 -19.95
N SER A 272 -12.05 0.14 -21.22
CA SER A 272 -12.14 1.40 -21.95
C SER A 272 -13.39 2.16 -21.55
N ILE A 273 -13.25 3.47 -21.31
CA ILE A 273 -14.36 4.39 -21.05
C ILE A 273 -14.71 5.13 -22.34
N ASP A 274 -15.96 4.99 -22.78
CA ASP A 274 -16.49 5.57 -24.00
C ASP A 274 -16.95 7.01 -23.72
N TRP A 275 -15.99 7.92 -23.53
CA TRP A 275 -16.23 9.31 -23.23
C TRP A 275 -17.01 10.03 -24.31
N LYS A 276 -18.03 10.79 -23.93
CA LYS A 276 -18.71 11.71 -24.83
C LYS A 276 -17.79 12.87 -25.19
N LYS A 277 -18.03 13.50 -26.32
CA LYS A 277 -17.14 14.53 -26.87
C LYS A 277 -16.88 15.67 -25.87
N GLY A 278 -15.61 15.87 -25.54
CA GLY A 278 -15.15 16.92 -24.62
C GLY A 278 -15.44 16.69 -23.13
N LYS A 279 -15.83 15.48 -22.75
CA LYS A 279 -16.15 15.11 -21.36
C LYS A 279 -15.09 14.24 -20.69
N ASN A 280 -14.03 13.85 -21.41
CA ASN A 280 -12.96 13.05 -20.86
C ASN A 280 -12.13 13.87 -19.84
N VAL A 281 -12.23 13.51 -18.56
CA VAL A 281 -11.55 14.16 -17.44
C VAL A 281 -10.12 13.63 -17.21
N THR A 282 -9.79 12.45 -17.76
CA THR A 282 -8.46 11.84 -17.63
C THR A 282 -7.39 12.52 -18.49
N VAL A 283 -7.80 13.50 -19.30
CA VAL A 283 -6.89 14.26 -20.16
C VAL A 283 -7.20 15.75 -20.09
N LYS A 284 -6.16 16.56 -20.10
CA LYS A 284 -6.26 18.02 -20.18
C LYS A 284 -5.54 18.58 -21.40
N THR A 285 -6.07 19.66 -21.91
CA THR A 285 -5.53 20.35 -23.09
C THR A 285 -4.68 21.52 -22.65
N ILE A 286 -3.39 21.48 -22.92
CA ILE A 286 -2.46 22.58 -22.66
C ILE A 286 -2.11 23.28 -23.96
N LYS A 287 -2.13 24.65 -23.91
CA LYS A 287 -1.72 25.49 -25.01
C LYS A 287 -0.26 25.90 -24.82
N LYS A 288 0.66 25.36 -25.63
CA LYS A 288 2.07 25.78 -25.64
C LYS A 288 2.30 26.80 -26.73
N LYS A 289 2.84 27.97 -26.38
CA LYS A 289 3.30 28.99 -27.35
C LYS A 289 4.68 28.59 -27.85
N GLN A 290 4.81 28.28 -29.14
CA GLN A 290 6.06 27.98 -29.81
C GLN A 290 6.53 29.18 -30.62
N LYS A 291 7.71 29.74 -30.30
CA LYS A 291 8.29 30.87 -31.05
C LYS A 291 9.19 30.31 -32.15
N HIS A 292 8.95 30.67 -33.38
CA HIS A 292 9.79 30.27 -34.50
C HIS A 292 11.18 30.95 -34.40
N LYS A 293 12.27 30.17 -34.42
CA LYS A 293 13.65 30.67 -34.21
C LYS A 293 14.08 31.78 -35.18
N SER A 294 13.55 31.82 -36.40
CA SER A 294 14.01 32.75 -37.44
C SER A 294 12.98 33.81 -37.87
N ARG A 295 11.71 33.67 -37.58
CA ARG A 295 10.66 34.58 -38.07
C ARG A 295 9.86 35.32 -37.00
N GLY A 296 10.18 35.15 -35.72
CA GLY A 296 9.49 35.83 -34.62
C GLY A 296 7.99 35.48 -34.45
N ALA A 297 7.41 34.71 -35.38
CA ALA A 297 6.02 34.32 -35.34
C ALA A 297 5.77 33.34 -34.17
N VAL A 298 4.76 33.62 -33.36
CA VAL A 298 4.33 32.77 -32.25
C VAL A 298 3.19 31.89 -32.76
N ARG A 299 3.41 30.58 -32.78
CA ARG A 299 2.37 29.59 -33.05
C ARG A 299 1.90 28.97 -31.73
N THR A 300 0.61 28.96 -31.50
CA THR A 300 0.01 28.23 -30.39
C THR A 300 -0.22 26.77 -30.82
N ILE A 301 0.42 25.84 -30.15
CA ILE A 301 0.21 24.38 -30.31
C ILE A 301 -0.61 23.90 -29.13
N THR A 302 -1.70 23.23 -29.42
CA THR A 302 -2.54 22.56 -28.45
C THR A 302 -2.02 21.12 -28.28
N LYS A 303 -1.67 20.73 -27.05
CA LYS A 303 -1.24 19.37 -26.71
C LYS A 303 -2.17 18.79 -25.65
N THR A 304 -2.70 17.61 -25.90
CA THR A 304 -3.40 16.83 -24.89
C THR A 304 -2.38 16.11 -24.03
N VAL A 305 -2.52 16.21 -22.72
CA VAL A 305 -1.68 15.53 -21.72
C VAL A 305 -2.57 14.81 -20.73
N GLN A 306 -2.04 13.82 -20.04
CA GLN A 306 -2.70 13.12 -18.96
C GLN A 306 -3.09 14.11 -17.86
N ASN A 307 -4.21 13.84 -17.22
CA ASN A 307 -4.72 14.58 -16.08
C ASN A 307 -5.01 13.60 -14.95
N ASP A 308 -4.81 14.05 -13.71
CA ASP A 308 -5.14 13.26 -12.54
C ASP A 308 -6.65 13.11 -12.46
N SER A 309 -7.15 11.92 -12.17
CA SER A 309 -8.58 11.62 -12.10
C SER A 309 -8.77 10.21 -11.52
N PHE A 310 -9.80 10.01 -10.72
CA PHE A 310 -10.25 8.69 -10.28
C PHE A 310 -10.42 7.72 -11.47
N PHE A 311 -10.88 8.20 -12.60
CA PHE A 311 -11.13 7.37 -13.79
C PHE A 311 -9.87 6.79 -14.43
N ASN A 312 -8.67 7.22 -14.03
CA ASN A 312 -7.41 6.56 -14.39
C ASN A 312 -7.31 5.14 -13.79
N PHE A 313 -8.02 4.85 -12.71
CA PHE A 313 -8.14 3.53 -12.10
C PHE A 313 -8.57 2.44 -13.11
N PHE A 314 -9.36 2.81 -14.12
CA PHE A 314 -9.79 1.88 -15.17
C PHE A 314 -8.79 1.74 -16.33
N ASN A 315 -7.66 2.44 -16.29
CA ASN A 315 -6.59 2.35 -17.28
C ASN A 315 -5.22 2.17 -16.60
N PRO A 316 -5.03 1.08 -15.83
CA PRO A 316 -3.77 0.81 -15.15
C PRO A 316 -2.64 0.60 -16.15
N PRO A 317 -1.37 0.77 -15.72
CA PRO A 317 -0.22 0.36 -16.52
C PRO A 317 -0.31 -1.14 -16.86
N PRO A 318 0.17 -1.57 -18.03
CA PRO A 318 0.23 -2.98 -18.35
C PRO A 318 1.25 -3.69 -17.44
N VAL A 319 0.85 -4.81 -16.86
CA VAL A 319 1.76 -5.70 -16.15
C VAL A 319 2.54 -6.51 -17.19
N PRO A 320 3.89 -6.56 -17.12
CA PRO A 320 4.69 -7.40 -18.01
C PRO A 320 4.26 -8.86 -17.98
N GLU A 321 4.27 -9.53 -19.14
CA GLU A 321 3.99 -10.96 -19.22
C GLU A 321 5.19 -11.81 -18.74
N ASP A 322 6.40 -11.27 -18.88
CA ASP A 322 7.64 -11.89 -18.42
C ASP A 322 8.00 -11.35 -17.03
N PRO A 323 8.05 -12.21 -15.99
CA PRO A 323 8.44 -11.81 -14.64
C PRO A 323 9.87 -11.25 -14.55
N ASP A 324 10.73 -11.60 -15.52
CA ASP A 324 12.13 -11.14 -15.57
C ASP A 324 12.27 -9.78 -16.30
N GLU A 325 11.19 -9.21 -16.82
CA GLU A 325 11.19 -7.90 -17.44
C GLU A 325 11.25 -6.79 -16.37
N ASP A 326 12.34 -6.03 -16.38
CA ASP A 326 12.53 -4.91 -15.46
C ASP A 326 11.43 -3.85 -15.64
N MET A 327 10.62 -3.68 -14.62
CA MET A 327 9.64 -2.60 -14.54
C MET A 327 10.28 -1.36 -13.90
N ASP A 328 10.00 -0.19 -14.44
CA ASP A 328 10.48 1.06 -13.83
C ASP A 328 9.78 1.29 -12.47
N GLU A 329 10.49 1.95 -11.56
CA GLU A 329 10.02 2.18 -10.17
C GLU A 329 8.68 2.94 -10.11
N ASP A 330 8.44 3.88 -11.02
CA ASP A 330 7.19 4.65 -11.07
C ASP A 330 6.01 3.76 -11.46
N THR A 331 6.18 2.89 -12.47
CA THR A 331 5.15 1.92 -12.89
C THR A 331 4.86 0.91 -11.80
N GLN A 332 5.89 0.42 -11.11
CA GLN A 332 5.72 -0.51 -9.99
C GLN A 332 4.94 0.14 -8.84
N ALA A 333 5.27 1.37 -8.47
CA ALA A 333 4.55 2.11 -7.42
C ALA A 333 3.07 2.32 -7.79
N LEU A 334 2.77 2.66 -9.07
CA LEU A 334 1.39 2.81 -9.54
C LEU A 334 0.60 1.51 -9.47
N LEU A 335 1.21 0.36 -9.81
CA LEU A 335 0.55 -0.94 -9.72
C LEU A 335 0.34 -1.37 -8.28
N THR A 336 1.30 -1.13 -7.39
CA THR A 336 1.16 -1.41 -5.95
C THR A 336 -0.01 -0.63 -5.37
N ALA A 337 -0.07 0.68 -5.59
CA ALA A 337 -1.20 1.50 -5.15
C ALA A 337 -2.54 1.04 -5.75
N ASP A 338 -2.57 0.65 -7.03
CA ASP A 338 -3.78 0.10 -7.68
C ASP A 338 -4.25 -1.20 -7.00
N PHE A 339 -3.31 -2.09 -6.63
CA PHE A 339 -3.62 -3.35 -5.95
C PHE A 339 -4.14 -3.12 -4.53
N GLU A 340 -3.54 -2.20 -3.78
CA GLU A 340 -3.99 -1.78 -2.45
C GLU A 340 -5.42 -1.24 -2.49
N ILE A 341 -5.72 -0.34 -3.43
CA ILE A 341 -7.06 0.21 -3.63
C ILE A 341 -8.07 -0.88 -4.00
N GLY A 342 -7.68 -1.78 -4.93
CA GLY A 342 -8.55 -2.89 -5.34
C GLY A 342 -8.88 -3.83 -4.19
N HIS A 343 -7.88 -4.17 -3.39
CA HIS A 343 -8.00 -5.00 -2.20
C HIS A 343 -8.89 -4.32 -1.14
N TYR A 344 -8.65 -3.04 -0.85
CA TYR A 344 -9.41 -2.26 0.10
C TYR A 344 -10.89 -2.14 -0.27
N ILE A 345 -11.20 -1.86 -1.55
CA ILE A 345 -12.59 -1.81 -2.04
C ILE A 345 -13.27 -3.18 -1.85
N ARG A 346 -12.56 -4.28 -2.16
CA ARG A 346 -13.06 -5.64 -2.00
C ARG A 346 -13.37 -5.98 -0.54
N GLU A 347 -12.45 -5.72 0.37
CA GLU A 347 -12.51 -6.25 1.73
C GLU A 347 -13.21 -5.33 2.71
N ARG A 348 -13.11 -4.03 2.49
CA ARG A 348 -13.62 -3.04 3.44
C ARG A 348 -14.86 -2.32 2.88
N ILE A 349 -14.75 -1.71 1.69
CA ILE A 349 -15.76 -0.79 1.19
C ILE A 349 -17.05 -1.51 0.78
N VAL A 350 -16.98 -2.52 -0.10
CA VAL A 350 -18.20 -3.17 -0.60
C VAL A 350 -18.99 -3.87 0.51
N PRO A 351 -18.35 -4.63 1.43
CA PRO A 351 -19.09 -5.28 2.53
C PRO A 351 -19.67 -4.30 3.55
N ARG A 352 -18.97 -3.21 3.84
CA ARG A 352 -19.30 -2.26 4.93
C ARG A 352 -19.73 -0.88 4.42
N ALA A 353 -20.24 -0.80 3.18
CA ALA A 353 -20.54 0.49 2.54
C ALA A 353 -21.44 1.41 3.38
N VAL A 354 -22.41 0.85 4.10
CA VAL A 354 -23.31 1.64 4.95
C VAL A 354 -22.52 2.30 6.09
N LEU A 355 -21.62 1.57 6.74
CA LEU A 355 -20.83 2.08 7.87
C LEU A 355 -19.82 3.18 7.42
N PHE A 356 -19.26 3.07 6.22
CA PHE A 356 -18.45 4.14 5.65
C PHE A 356 -19.29 5.35 5.23
N TYR A 357 -20.55 5.14 4.83
CA TYR A 357 -21.48 6.22 4.53
C TYR A 357 -21.88 7.00 5.78
N THR A 358 -22.21 6.29 6.88
CA THR A 358 -22.60 6.87 8.16
C THR A 358 -21.42 7.40 8.99
N GLY A 359 -20.20 7.01 8.65
CA GLY A 359 -18.97 7.39 9.37
C GLY A 359 -18.56 6.41 10.47
N GLU A 360 -19.37 5.43 10.80
CA GLU A 360 -19.13 4.47 11.91
C GLU A 360 -17.87 3.60 11.69
N ALA A 361 -17.50 3.33 10.42
CA ALA A 361 -16.28 2.55 10.11
C ALA A 361 -15.01 3.38 10.10
N LEU A 362 -15.07 4.70 10.23
CA LEU A 362 -13.91 5.59 10.21
C LEU A 362 -13.17 5.57 11.55
N ASP A 363 -13.91 5.47 12.64
CA ASP A 363 -13.35 5.40 13.99
C ASP A 363 -12.51 4.13 14.21
N ASP A 364 -12.86 3.02 13.53
CA ASP A 364 -12.09 1.76 13.61
C ASP A 364 -10.72 1.84 12.93
N GLU A 365 -10.55 2.71 11.92
CA GLU A 365 -9.29 2.87 11.18
C GLU A 365 -8.26 3.65 11.99
N ASP A 366 -8.67 4.68 12.70
CA ASP A 366 -7.80 5.46 13.60
C ASP A 366 -7.23 4.59 14.73
N PHE A 367 -7.99 3.60 15.22
CA PHE A 367 -7.53 2.66 16.24
C PHE A 367 -6.51 1.63 15.72
N GLU A 368 -6.68 1.13 14.49
CA GLU A 368 -5.74 0.16 13.91
C GLU A 368 -4.38 0.80 13.55
N GLU A 369 -4.36 2.09 13.19
CA GLU A 369 -3.11 2.84 12.94
C GLU A 369 -2.35 3.12 14.24
N GLU A 370 -3.02 3.49 15.35
CA GLU A 370 -2.38 3.71 16.65
C GLU A 370 -1.79 2.42 17.24
N GLU A 371 -2.46 1.25 17.11
CA GLU A 371 -1.91 -0.03 17.55
C GLU A 371 -0.71 -0.51 16.70
N GLY A 372 -0.65 -0.12 15.42
CA GLY A 372 0.46 -0.41 14.52
C GLY A 372 1.75 0.34 14.85
N GLU A 373 1.65 1.57 15.35
CA GLU A 373 2.80 2.39 15.74
C GLU A 373 3.36 2.03 17.13
N GLU A 374 2.52 1.58 18.07
CA GLU A 374 2.99 1.16 19.41
C GLU A 374 3.65 -0.24 19.44
N GLY A 375 3.45 -1.06 18.43
CA GLY A 375 4.02 -2.42 18.31
C GLY A 375 5.49 -2.49 17.87
N CYS A 376 6.13 -1.38 17.55
CA CYS A 376 7.50 -1.28 17.02
C CYS A 376 8.50 -0.62 18.00
N ILE A 377 8.48 -0.97 19.30
CA ILE A 377 9.53 -0.58 20.25
C ILE A 377 10.28 -1.83 20.76
#